data_db164ef1563f3ce361be3f5f56e23410
#
_entry.id   db164ef1563f3ce361be3f5f56e23410
#
_cell.length_a   1.000
_cell.length_b   1.000
_cell.length_c   1.000
_cell.angle_alpha   90.00
_cell.angle_beta   90.00
_cell.angle_gamma   90.00
#
_symmetry.space_group_name_H-M   'P 1'
#
loop_
_entity.id
_entity.type
_entity.pdbx_description
1 polymer ?
#
loop_
_entity_poly.entity_id
_entity_poly.type
_entity_poly.pdbx_seq_one_letter_code
_entity_poly.pdbx_strand_id
1 'polypeptide(L)'
;VLLLCSSAMQAQLPATAEGLEQSRLVTRATMYGVGLTNVFDTYLSPQEYTGIDFRVSRESMRMTRWMDGRLSLQSFFQADLGYTRNKADNNNTFSALANWNYGLHYNFPITGNFKLLAGGLADLNGGFVYNLRNTNNPASARAYINLDVSGMAIWNLRIKNYPLTLRYQDNLPL
;
A
#
# COMPACT_ATOMS: atom_id res chain seq x y z
N VAL A 1 -1.93 -13.69 -7.15
CA VAL A 1 -1.35 -12.34 -7.39
C VAL A 1 0.14 -12.53 -7.69
N LEU A 2 0.55 -12.30 -8.93
CA LEU A 2 1.97 -12.28 -9.29
C LEU A 2 2.46 -10.84 -9.10
N LEU A 3 3.19 -10.59 -8.00
CA LEU A 3 3.81 -9.29 -7.74
C LEU A 3 5.18 -9.24 -8.44
N LEU A 4 5.26 -8.54 -9.55
CA LEU A 4 6.53 -8.12 -10.13
C LEU A 4 7.01 -6.87 -9.39
N CYS A 5 7.88 -7.06 -8.40
CA CYS A 5 8.46 -5.98 -7.61
C CYS A 5 9.70 -5.42 -8.35
N SER A 6 9.59 -4.27 -8.99
CA SER A 6 10.76 -3.47 -9.36
C SER A 6 10.95 -2.40 -8.29
N SER A 7 11.72 -2.70 -7.25
CA SER A 7 12.09 -1.73 -6.22
C SER A 7 13.37 -1.02 -6.62
N ALA A 8 13.26 0.23 -7.04
CA ALA A 8 14.39 1.15 -7.01
C ALA A 8 14.53 1.68 -5.57
N MET A 9 15.29 0.97 -4.74
CA MET A 9 15.62 1.41 -3.39
C MET A 9 16.80 2.36 -3.46
N GLN A 10 16.55 3.65 -3.52
CA GLN A 10 17.59 4.68 -3.31
C GLN A 10 17.74 4.92 -1.81
N ALA A 11 18.63 4.18 -1.17
CA ALA A 11 19.20 4.57 0.12
C ALA A 11 20.34 5.53 -0.16
N GLN A 12 20.14 6.84 0.05
CA GLN A 12 21.24 7.80 0.08
C GLN A 12 22.00 7.60 1.40
N LEU A 13 23.21 7.05 1.32
CA LEU A 13 24.16 7.07 2.42
C LEU A 13 24.66 8.53 2.63
N PRO A 14 24.76 9.01 3.88
CA PRO A 14 25.28 10.33 4.14
C PRO A 14 26.78 10.37 3.84
N ALA A 15 27.18 11.35 3.05
CA ALA A 15 28.57 11.74 2.91
C ALA A 15 29.01 12.48 4.19
N THR A 16 30.12 12.03 4.79
CA THR A 16 31.00 12.67 5.77
C THR A 16 30.41 13.48 6.92
N ALA A 17 30.88 13.10 8.10
CA ALA A 17 30.65 13.75 9.37
C ALA A 17 31.24 15.18 9.39
N GLU A 18 30.35 16.17 9.33
CA GLU A 18 30.50 17.47 9.97
C GLU A 18 29.17 18.22 9.83
N GLY A 19 28.50 18.40 10.97
CA GLY A 19 27.21 19.08 11.05
C GLY A 19 26.03 18.12 11.12
N LEU A 20 25.46 17.99 12.30
CA LEU A 20 24.26 17.23 12.67
C LEU A 20 22.99 17.64 11.87
N GLU A 21 22.98 17.47 10.59
CA GLU A 21 21.77 17.18 9.84
C GLU A 21 21.66 15.67 9.77
N GLN A 22 20.97 15.08 10.73
CA GLN A 22 20.47 13.72 10.60
C GLN A 22 19.75 13.65 9.24
N SER A 23 20.45 13.12 8.23
CA SER A 23 19.89 12.96 6.90
C SER A 23 18.59 12.18 7.08
N ARG A 24 17.48 12.79 6.72
CA ARG A 24 16.16 12.16 6.84
C ARG A 24 16.18 10.92 5.96
N LEU A 25 16.37 9.76 6.56
CA LEU A 25 16.28 8.50 5.83
C LEU A 25 14.89 8.42 5.20
N VAL A 26 14.84 8.49 3.89
CA VAL A 26 13.61 8.36 3.11
C VAL A 26 13.68 7.07 2.32
N THR A 27 12.75 6.17 2.60
CA THR A 27 12.55 4.97 1.79
C THR A 27 11.36 5.19 0.87
N ARG A 28 11.54 4.91 -0.41
CA ARG A 28 10.47 5.00 -1.42
C ARG A 28 10.43 3.71 -2.22
N ALA A 29 9.21 3.25 -2.51
CA ALA A 29 8.98 2.12 -3.39
C ALA A 29 7.80 2.41 -4.30
N THR A 30 7.88 1.98 -5.56
CA THR A 30 6.75 1.92 -6.48
C THR A 30 6.63 0.47 -6.95
N MET A 31 5.43 -0.07 -6.88
CA MET A 31 5.15 -1.46 -7.20
C MET A 31 4.05 -1.50 -8.26
N TYR A 32 4.19 -2.42 -9.18
CA TYR A 32 3.18 -2.72 -10.21
C TYR A 32 2.76 -4.17 -10.03
N GLY A 33 1.47 -4.43 -10.15
CA GLY A 33 0.92 -5.77 -10.01
C GLY A 33 -0.15 -6.04 -11.07
N VAL A 34 -0.24 -7.29 -11.46
CA VAL A 34 -1.35 -7.83 -12.24
C VAL A 34 -1.91 -9.02 -11.48
N GLY A 35 -3.22 -9.10 -11.34
CA GLY A 35 -3.88 -10.11 -10.55
C GLY A 35 -5.19 -10.60 -11.15
N LEU A 36 -5.75 -11.61 -10.49
CA LEU A 36 -7.12 -12.02 -10.72
C LEU A 36 -8.00 -11.34 -9.68
N THR A 37 -9.12 -10.81 -10.13
CA THR A 37 -10.10 -10.14 -9.27
C THR A 37 -11.47 -10.76 -9.43
N ASN A 38 -12.23 -10.69 -8.35
CA ASN A 38 -13.61 -11.12 -8.28
C ASN A 38 -14.44 -9.96 -7.73
N VAL A 39 -15.48 -9.58 -8.45
CA VAL A 39 -16.39 -8.50 -8.08
C VAL A 39 -17.78 -9.09 -7.88
N PHE A 40 -18.31 -8.93 -6.67
CA PHE A 40 -19.67 -9.25 -6.33
C PHE A 40 -20.32 -8.02 -5.68
N ASP A 41 -21.12 -7.30 -6.45
CA ASP A 41 -21.86 -6.12 -5.98
C ASP A 41 -23.36 -6.33 -6.27
N THR A 42 -24.09 -6.72 -5.24
CA THR A 42 -25.52 -7.02 -5.31
C THR A 42 -26.38 -5.83 -5.71
N TYR A 43 -25.89 -4.61 -5.53
CA TYR A 43 -26.56 -3.41 -6.00
C TYR A 43 -26.54 -3.30 -7.54
N LEU A 44 -25.43 -3.70 -8.17
CA LEU A 44 -25.28 -3.66 -9.63
C LEU A 44 -25.82 -4.90 -10.31
N SER A 45 -25.59 -6.07 -9.70
CA SER A 45 -25.98 -7.36 -10.28
C SER A 45 -25.93 -8.47 -9.21
N PRO A 46 -26.87 -9.42 -9.22
CA PRO A 46 -26.80 -10.61 -8.36
C PRO A 46 -25.78 -11.65 -8.84
N GLN A 47 -25.00 -11.35 -9.86
CA GLN A 47 -24.00 -12.23 -10.45
C GLN A 47 -22.61 -11.88 -10.01
N GLU A 48 -21.75 -12.87 -9.95
CA GLU A 48 -20.34 -12.77 -9.70
C GLU A 48 -19.58 -12.51 -11.01
N TYR A 49 -18.61 -11.59 -10.96
CA TYR A 49 -17.78 -11.21 -12.10
C TYR A 49 -16.33 -11.50 -11.78
N THR A 50 -15.65 -12.24 -12.63
CA THR A 50 -14.23 -12.57 -12.48
C THR A 50 -13.44 -12.00 -13.64
N GLY A 51 -12.19 -11.64 -13.38
CA GLY A 51 -11.33 -11.07 -14.42
C GLY A 51 -9.97 -10.71 -13.91
N ILE A 52 -9.38 -9.72 -14.54
CA ILE A 52 -8.03 -9.24 -14.25
C ILE A 52 -8.10 -7.86 -13.60
N ASP A 53 -7.14 -7.60 -12.73
CA ASP A 53 -6.85 -6.26 -12.21
C ASP A 53 -5.40 -5.85 -12.44
N PHE A 54 -5.21 -4.57 -12.64
CA PHE A 54 -3.91 -3.93 -12.65
C PHE A 54 -3.79 -3.02 -11.44
N ARG A 55 -2.69 -3.17 -10.69
CA ARG A 55 -2.41 -2.43 -9.46
C ARG A 55 -1.16 -1.61 -9.57
N VAL A 56 -1.24 -0.37 -9.14
CA VAL A 56 -0.08 0.50 -8.90
C VAL A 56 -0.08 0.88 -7.43
N SER A 57 1.05 0.69 -6.76
CA SER A 57 1.22 1.12 -5.37
C SER A 57 2.48 1.96 -5.24
N ARG A 58 2.41 3.02 -4.44
CA ARG A 58 3.56 3.87 -4.12
C ARG A 58 3.63 4.09 -2.63
N GLU A 59 4.79 3.79 -2.08
CA GLU A 59 5.08 4.02 -0.68
C GLU A 59 6.19 5.03 -0.51
N SER A 60 6.07 5.83 0.55
CA SER A 60 7.12 6.71 1.06
C SER A 60 7.12 6.63 2.58
N MET A 61 8.26 6.32 3.16
CA MET A 61 8.47 6.34 4.60
C MET A 61 9.68 7.21 4.93
N ARG A 62 9.50 8.16 5.83
CA ARG A 62 10.56 9.09 6.23
C ARG A 62 10.64 9.22 7.75
N MET A 63 11.86 9.34 8.27
CA MET A 63 12.09 9.72 9.66
C MET A 63 11.69 11.18 9.86
N THR A 64 11.06 11.50 10.98
CA THR A 64 10.75 12.87 11.40
C THR A 64 11.79 13.34 12.42
N ARG A 65 11.78 14.64 12.75
CA ARG A 65 12.58 15.18 13.86
C ARG A 65 11.88 15.05 15.21
N TRP A 66 10.63 14.58 15.22
CA TRP A 66 9.83 14.46 16.44
C TRP A 66 10.32 13.30 17.30
N MET A 67 10.26 13.48 18.61
CA MET A 67 10.66 12.49 19.61
C MET A 67 12.11 11.98 19.39
N ASP A 68 13.04 12.90 19.19
CA ASP A 68 14.47 12.60 18.95
C ASP A 68 14.70 11.68 17.72
N GLY A 69 13.89 11.86 16.68
CA GLY A 69 13.99 11.07 15.46
C GLY A 69 13.39 9.67 15.55
N ARG A 70 12.63 9.37 16.60
CA ARG A 70 11.98 8.06 16.78
C ARG A 70 10.64 7.91 16.07
N LEU A 71 10.09 9.00 15.52
CA LEU A 71 8.85 8.92 14.73
C LEU A 71 9.15 8.87 13.23
N SER A 72 8.51 7.91 12.56
CA SER A 72 8.48 7.82 11.09
C SER A 72 7.10 8.19 10.57
N LEU A 73 7.07 8.92 9.48
CA LEU A 73 5.86 9.21 8.72
C LEU A 73 5.79 8.28 7.53
N GLN A 74 4.68 7.57 7.37
CA GLN A 74 4.39 6.70 6.24
C GLN A 74 3.26 7.28 5.39
N SER A 75 3.42 7.21 4.09
CA SER A 75 2.37 7.43 3.10
C SER A 75 2.39 6.26 2.13
N PHE A 76 1.30 5.54 2.02
CA PHE A 76 1.12 4.43 1.09
C PHE A 76 -0.14 4.69 0.26
N PHE A 77 0.03 4.82 -1.04
CA PHE A 77 -1.04 4.98 -2.01
C PHE A 77 -1.13 3.75 -2.90
N GLN A 78 -2.34 3.29 -3.17
CA GLN A 78 -2.63 2.19 -4.07
C GLN A 78 -3.80 2.56 -4.97
N ALA A 79 -3.70 2.21 -6.24
CA ALA A 79 -4.79 2.29 -7.21
C ALA A 79 -4.93 0.95 -7.93
N ASP A 80 -6.16 0.48 -8.07
CA ASP A 80 -6.53 -0.76 -8.72
C ASP A 80 -7.51 -0.47 -9.86
N LEU A 81 -7.24 -1.03 -11.03
CA LEU A 81 -8.11 -0.99 -12.20
C LEU A 81 -8.48 -2.41 -12.60
N GLY A 82 -9.76 -2.76 -12.47
CA GLY A 82 -10.26 -4.09 -12.75
C GLY A 82 -11.19 -4.13 -13.96
N TYR A 83 -11.07 -5.19 -14.76
CA TYR A 83 -12.00 -5.53 -15.81
C TYR A 83 -12.44 -6.98 -15.65
N THR A 84 -13.73 -7.18 -15.44
CA THR A 84 -14.27 -8.49 -15.09
C THR A 84 -15.50 -8.83 -15.94
N ARG A 85 -15.77 -10.14 -16.09
CA ARG A 85 -16.90 -10.69 -16.82
C ARG A 85 -17.70 -11.65 -15.94
N ASN A 86 -18.98 -11.74 -16.22
CA ASN A 86 -19.83 -12.74 -15.57
C ASN A 86 -19.59 -14.14 -16.19
N LYS A 87 -20.02 -15.19 -15.48
CA LYS A 87 -19.86 -16.58 -15.91
C LYS A 87 -20.51 -16.90 -17.27
N ALA A 88 -21.56 -16.19 -17.65
CA ALA A 88 -22.25 -16.37 -18.93
C ALA A 88 -21.57 -15.60 -20.08
N ASP A 89 -20.48 -14.88 -19.84
CA ASP A 89 -19.72 -14.05 -20.79
C ASP A 89 -20.58 -13.05 -21.60
N ASN A 90 -21.69 -12.62 -21.02
CA ASN A 90 -22.63 -11.69 -21.66
C ASN A 90 -22.73 -10.33 -20.98
N ASN A 91 -21.97 -10.10 -19.92
CA ASN A 91 -21.92 -8.82 -19.21
C ASN A 91 -20.53 -8.60 -18.57
N ASN A 92 -20.11 -7.34 -18.60
CA ASN A 92 -18.80 -6.93 -18.10
C ASN A 92 -18.94 -5.85 -17.03
N THR A 93 -17.96 -5.78 -16.12
CA THR A 93 -17.82 -4.66 -15.21
C THR A 93 -16.40 -4.08 -15.28
N PHE A 94 -16.33 -2.77 -15.08
CA PHE A 94 -15.08 -2.02 -14.88
C PHE A 94 -15.06 -1.51 -13.45
N SER A 95 -13.93 -1.63 -12.77
CA SER A 95 -13.74 -1.08 -11.42
C SER A 95 -12.49 -0.20 -11.38
N ALA A 96 -12.60 0.89 -10.63
CA ALA A 96 -11.46 1.72 -10.27
C ALA A 96 -11.54 2.01 -8.78
N LEU A 97 -10.52 1.54 -8.04
CA LEU A 97 -10.43 1.68 -6.59
C LEU A 97 -9.13 2.39 -6.25
N ALA A 98 -9.17 3.25 -5.24
CA ALA A 98 -8.00 3.93 -4.70
C ALA A 98 -8.01 3.83 -3.18
N ASN A 99 -6.83 3.61 -2.61
CA ASN A 99 -6.59 3.56 -1.18
C ASN A 99 -5.38 4.43 -0.84
N TRP A 100 -5.48 5.22 0.22
CA TRP A 100 -4.37 6.03 0.71
C TRP A 100 -4.26 5.93 2.22
N ASN A 101 -3.20 5.28 2.67
CA ASN A 101 -2.82 5.16 4.07
C ASN A 101 -1.79 6.24 4.42
N TYR A 102 -2.06 7.00 5.48
CA TYR A 102 -1.18 8.06 5.94
C TYR A 102 -1.11 8.08 7.47
N GLY A 103 0.09 8.00 8.04
CA GLY A 103 0.22 8.02 9.48
C GLY A 103 1.64 7.94 10.01
N LEU A 104 1.73 7.71 11.31
CA LEU A 104 2.96 7.78 12.08
C LEU A 104 3.25 6.44 12.76
N HIS A 105 4.55 6.10 12.83
CA HIS A 105 5.05 4.95 13.56
C HIS A 105 6.17 5.38 14.51
N TYR A 106 6.10 4.91 15.74
CA TYR A 106 7.18 5.02 16.70
C TYR A 106 8.14 3.85 16.51
N ASN A 107 9.44 4.14 16.43
CA ASN A 107 10.49 3.16 16.16
C ASN A 107 11.10 2.66 17.48
N PHE A 108 11.07 1.34 17.67
CA PHE A 108 11.71 0.63 18.78
C PHE A 108 12.91 -0.13 18.23
N PRO A 109 14.13 0.41 18.34
CA PRO A 109 15.34 -0.32 17.95
C PRO A 109 15.57 -1.47 18.95
N ILE A 110 15.51 -2.71 18.48
CA ILE A 110 15.73 -3.89 19.32
C ILE A 110 17.19 -4.33 19.24
N THR A 111 17.72 -4.38 18.02
CA THR A 111 19.15 -4.62 17.75
C THR A 111 19.64 -3.69 16.65
N GLY A 112 20.94 -3.69 16.36
CA GLY A 112 21.50 -2.91 15.25
C GLY A 112 20.86 -3.21 13.88
N ASN A 113 20.33 -4.40 13.71
CA ASN A 113 19.78 -4.89 12.44
C ASN A 113 18.25 -5.09 12.45
N PHE A 114 17.63 -5.07 13.63
CA PHE A 114 16.21 -5.37 13.80
C PHE A 114 15.50 -4.27 14.58
N LYS A 115 14.40 -3.78 14.06
CA LYS A 115 13.53 -2.79 14.71
C LYS A 115 12.07 -3.15 14.56
N LEU A 116 11.31 -2.82 15.59
CA LEU A 116 9.86 -2.84 15.59
C LEU A 116 9.34 -1.42 15.51
N LEU A 117 8.19 -1.25 14.88
CA LEU A 117 7.49 0.01 14.81
C LEU A 117 6.03 -0.25 15.18
N ALA A 118 5.47 0.67 15.95
CA ALA A 118 4.04 0.67 16.27
C ALA A 118 3.46 2.06 16.01
N GLY A 119 2.25 2.13 15.51
CA GLY A 119 1.69 3.41 15.13
C GLY A 119 0.22 3.38 14.77
N GLY A 120 -0.24 4.48 14.20
CA GLY A 120 -1.59 4.64 13.69
C GLY A 120 -1.60 5.28 12.30
N LEU A 121 -2.55 4.85 11.50
CA LEU A 121 -2.77 5.31 10.14
C LEU A 121 -4.21 5.77 9.97
N ALA A 122 -4.41 6.81 9.18
CA ALA A 122 -5.68 7.11 8.56
C ALA A 122 -5.70 6.45 7.18
N ASP A 123 -6.73 5.67 6.92
CA ASP A 123 -6.93 4.93 5.68
C ASP A 123 -8.13 5.49 4.92
N LEU A 124 -7.85 6.18 3.81
CA LEU A 124 -8.85 6.77 2.93
C LEU A 124 -9.09 5.82 1.76
N ASN A 125 -10.33 5.42 1.58
CA ASN A 125 -10.74 4.52 0.52
C ASN A 125 -11.78 5.18 -0.36
N GLY A 126 -11.64 5.02 -1.66
CA GLY A 126 -12.61 5.49 -2.62
C GLY A 126 -12.58 4.71 -3.92
N GLY A 127 -13.71 4.65 -4.59
CA GLY A 127 -13.75 4.01 -5.88
C GLY A 127 -15.15 3.76 -6.39
N PHE A 128 -15.22 3.17 -7.56
CA PHE A 128 -16.47 2.80 -8.19
C PHE A 128 -16.36 1.50 -8.97
N VAL A 129 -17.51 0.87 -9.13
CA VAL A 129 -17.72 -0.26 -10.04
C VAL A 129 -18.79 0.14 -11.04
N TYR A 130 -18.52 -0.06 -12.32
CA TYR A 130 -19.44 0.26 -13.41
C TYR A 130 -19.82 -1.01 -14.16
N ASN A 131 -21.13 -1.27 -14.26
CA ASN A 131 -21.68 -2.41 -15.01
C ASN A 131 -22.10 -1.95 -16.41
N LEU A 132 -21.47 -2.50 -17.43
CA LEU A 132 -21.62 -2.04 -18.82
C LEU A 132 -23.00 -2.36 -19.45
N ARG A 133 -23.76 -3.24 -18.82
CA ARG A 133 -25.09 -3.66 -19.35
C ARG A 133 -26.27 -3.15 -18.53
N ASN A 134 -26.04 -2.72 -17.31
CA ASN A 134 -27.12 -2.18 -16.46
C ASN A 134 -27.42 -0.75 -16.88
N THR A 135 -28.56 -0.52 -17.53
CA THR A 135 -28.95 0.82 -18.02
C THR A 135 -29.65 1.66 -16.96
N ASN A 136 -30.18 1.06 -15.91
CA ASN A 136 -30.95 1.78 -14.88
C ASN A 136 -30.02 2.31 -13.75
N ASN A 137 -29.15 1.43 -13.23
CA ASN A 137 -28.16 1.78 -12.20
C ASN A 137 -26.80 1.21 -12.60
N PRO A 138 -26.07 1.86 -13.50
CA PRO A 138 -24.84 1.27 -14.04
C PRO A 138 -23.63 1.36 -13.09
N ALA A 139 -23.67 2.22 -12.07
CA ALA A 139 -22.52 2.51 -11.22
C ALA A 139 -22.83 2.37 -9.73
N SER A 140 -21.88 1.82 -8.99
CA SER A 140 -21.82 1.82 -7.53
C SER A 140 -20.53 2.55 -7.11
N ALA A 141 -20.65 3.65 -6.38
CA ALA A 141 -19.51 4.39 -5.84
C ALA A 141 -19.47 4.27 -4.32
N ARG A 142 -18.26 4.16 -3.76
CA ARG A 142 -18.03 4.04 -2.32
C ARG A 142 -16.87 4.93 -1.93
N ALA A 143 -17.01 5.59 -0.77
CA ALA A 143 -15.93 6.32 -0.13
C ALA A 143 -16.07 6.15 1.38
N TYR A 144 -14.97 5.82 2.06
CA TYR A 144 -14.93 5.65 3.50
C TYR A 144 -13.53 5.92 4.05
N ILE A 145 -13.48 6.18 5.36
CA ILE A 145 -12.25 6.44 6.10
C ILE A 145 -12.23 5.47 7.27
N ASN A 146 -11.09 4.79 7.46
CA ASN A 146 -10.80 4.00 8.63
C ASN A 146 -9.64 4.63 9.42
N LEU A 147 -9.57 4.29 10.69
CA LEU A 147 -8.39 4.49 11.51
C LEU A 147 -7.81 3.12 11.82
N ASP A 148 -6.53 2.94 11.56
CA ASP A 148 -5.86 1.66 11.74
C ASP A 148 -4.79 1.76 12.84
N VAL A 149 -4.70 0.72 13.66
CA VAL A 149 -3.50 0.45 14.44
C VAL A 149 -2.54 -0.35 13.58
N SER A 150 -1.29 0.10 13.49
CA SER A 150 -0.27 -0.51 12.65
C SER A 150 0.91 -1.02 13.45
N GLY A 151 1.33 -2.25 13.16
CA GLY A 151 2.57 -2.87 13.64
C GLY A 151 3.49 -3.19 12.47
N MET A 152 4.79 -2.93 12.63
CA MET A 152 5.77 -3.22 11.58
C MET A 152 7.05 -3.80 12.17
N ALA A 153 7.60 -4.81 11.52
CA ALA A 153 8.91 -5.37 11.81
C ALA A 153 9.85 -5.16 10.62
N ILE A 154 11.03 -4.63 10.87
CA ILE A 154 12.04 -4.39 9.85
C ILE A 154 13.33 -5.08 10.25
N TRP A 155 13.83 -5.93 9.36
CA TRP A 155 15.07 -6.65 9.56
C TRP A 155 16.04 -6.36 8.40
N ASN A 156 17.15 -5.68 8.71
CA ASN A 156 18.24 -5.39 7.78
C ASN A 156 19.25 -6.52 7.82
N LEU A 157 19.37 -7.24 6.73
CA LEU A 157 20.30 -8.36 6.55
C LEU A 157 21.40 -7.95 5.58
N ARG A 158 22.54 -8.60 5.70
CA ARG A 158 23.61 -8.51 4.72
C ARG A 158 23.99 -9.91 4.26
N ILE A 159 23.70 -10.20 2.99
CA ILE A 159 24.06 -11.48 2.38
C ILE A 159 25.24 -11.23 1.45
N LYS A 160 26.45 -11.64 1.90
CA LYS A 160 27.72 -11.26 1.25
C LYS A 160 27.83 -9.73 1.14
N ASN A 161 27.84 -9.17 -0.08
CA ASN A 161 27.95 -7.74 -0.34
C ASN A 161 26.61 -7.07 -0.62
N TYR A 162 25.49 -7.80 -0.61
CA TYR A 162 24.17 -7.29 -0.93
C TYR A 162 23.40 -6.98 0.34
N PRO A 163 22.98 -5.71 0.55
CA PRO A 163 22.06 -5.37 1.61
C PRO A 163 20.65 -5.87 1.25
N LEU A 164 19.99 -6.54 2.19
CA LEU A 164 18.63 -7.03 2.07
C LEU A 164 17.83 -6.50 3.25
N THR A 165 16.70 -5.87 2.99
CA THR A 165 15.74 -5.46 4.03
C THR A 165 14.49 -6.29 3.91
N LEU A 166 14.17 -7.03 4.95
CA LEU A 166 12.87 -7.69 5.10
C LEU A 166 11.97 -6.78 5.94
N ARG A 167 10.76 -6.58 5.47
CA ARG A 167 9.74 -5.82 6.19
C ARG A 167 8.42 -6.57 6.18
N TYR A 168 7.82 -6.66 7.35
CA TYR A 168 6.47 -7.12 7.57
C TYR A 168 5.67 -6.00 8.22
N GLN A 169 4.47 -5.73 7.75
CA GLN A 169 3.55 -4.75 8.31
C GLN A 169 2.15 -5.33 8.34
N ASP A 170 1.46 -5.10 9.44
CA ASP A 170 0.06 -5.43 9.63
C ASP A 170 -0.71 -4.18 10.09
N ASN A 171 -1.88 -3.97 9.52
CA ASN A 171 -2.78 -2.85 9.83
C ASN A 171 -4.12 -3.43 10.24
N LEU A 172 -4.58 -3.05 11.42
CA LEU A 172 -5.84 -3.49 12.01
C LEU A 172 -6.79 -2.29 12.05
N PRO A 173 -7.87 -2.31 11.28
CA PRO A 173 -8.89 -1.26 11.34
C PRO A 173 -9.61 -1.31 12.70
N LEU A 174 -9.90 -0.11 13.23
CA LEU A 174 -10.60 0.10 14.50
C LEU A 174 -12.11 0.20 14.28
#